data_eebabf32bce6322ddbb1ae9caeef9f30
#
_entry.id   eebabf32bce6322ddbb1ae9caeef9f30
#
_cell.length_a   1.000
_cell.length_b   1.000
_cell.length_c   1.000
_cell.angle_alpha   90.00
_cell.angle_beta   90.00
_cell.angle_gamma   90.00
#
_symmetry.space_group_name_H-M   'P 1'
#
loop_
_entity.id
_entity.type
_entity.pdbx_description
1 polymer ?
#
loop_
_entity_poly.entity_id
_entity_poly.type
_entity_poly.pdbx_seq_one_letter_code
_entity_poly.pdbx_strand_id
1 'polypeptide(L)'
;EMTINDTDYHLMQNALNLQLKLIDDKIEQMQLVKQAIQDTSREISKNHTVNWSQMLHLIHLTGMEKSLKTQYQNASNISARIRLHEMYSQNQTGWFPWIYHNCKITDGMRILEIGCGDGTLWNENMAKLPQNISAVLSDISEGMLRDVRRRIGSDSRFSFQAFDCHRIPFASDSFDLVIANHVLFYCDDIAKVCCEVSRILVPGGRFLCSTYGASHMQEITALVQEFDSRIQLSGDALYARFGLENGAELLAPYFSEISTQLYDDALYVTDAAPLIEYILSCHGNQNQYLLERYQDFRRFVEKKTLKGFHITKSAGLFICRNKI
;
A
#
# COMPACT_ATOMS: atom_id res chain seq x y z
N GLU A 1 -18.99 -26.58 30.36
CA GLU A 1 -18.18 -26.86 29.15
C GLU A 1 -19.09 -26.68 27.95
N MET A 2 -18.90 -25.61 27.19
CA MET A 2 -19.55 -25.43 25.90
C MET A 2 -18.77 -26.25 24.87
N THR A 3 -19.41 -27.25 24.27
CA THR A 3 -18.89 -27.94 23.09
C THR A 3 -18.95 -26.99 21.90
N ILE A 4 -17.79 -26.46 21.47
CA ILE A 4 -17.64 -25.66 20.28
C ILE A 4 -17.61 -26.62 19.09
N ASN A 5 -18.35 -26.35 18.02
CA ASN A 5 -18.29 -27.20 16.83
C ASN A 5 -16.96 -26.98 16.07
N ASP A 6 -16.52 -27.93 15.25
CA ASP A 6 -15.22 -27.89 14.59
C ASP A 6 -15.00 -26.63 13.74
N THR A 7 -16.04 -26.08 13.14
CA THR A 7 -15.98 -24.87 12.31
C THR A 7 -15.70 -23.64 13.17
N ASP A 8 -16.36 -23.52 14.31
CA ASP A 8 -16.16 -22.40 15.25
C ASP A 8 -14.78 -22.49 15.92
N TYR A 9 -14.30 -23.71 16.20
CA TYR A 9 -12.96 -23.93 16.73
C TYR A 9 -11.87 -23.43 15.75
N HIS A 10 -11.97 -23.77 14.46
CA HIS A 10 -11.03 -23.31 13.44
C HIS A 10 -11.09 -21.80 13.24
N LEU A 11 -12.27 -21.20 13.28
CA LEU A 11 -12.43 -19.74 13.20
C LEU A 11 -11.79 -19.03 14.40
N MET A 12 -12.02 -19.54 15.61
CA MET A 12 -11.41 -19.00 16.83
C MET A 12 -9.88 -19.15 16.83
N GLN A 13 -9.38 -20.31 16.39
CA GLN A 13 -7.94 -20.57 16.30
C GLN A 13 -7.26 -19.66 15.26
N ASN A 14 -7.90 -19.45 14.11
CA ASN A 14 -7.43 -18.50 13.10
C ASN A 14 -7.42 -17.05 13.63
N ALA A 15 -8.46 -16.66 14.35
CA ALA A 15 -8.53 -15.33 14.98
C ALA A 15 -7.42 -15.12 16.02
N LEU A 16 -7.15 -16.13 16.88
CA LEU A 16 -6.07 -16.09 17.87
C LEU A 16 -4.69 -16.07 17.20
N ASN A 17 -4.46 -16.86 16.18
CA ASN A 17 -3.22 -16.85 15.41
C ASN A 17 -2.98 -15.50 14.73
N LEU A 18 -4.04 -14.86 14.22
CA LEU A 18 -3.97 -13.51 13.68
C LEU A 18 -3.61 -12.48 14.76
N GLN A 19 -4.19 -12.59 15.95
CA GLN A 19 -3.87 -11.72 17.09
C GLN A 19 -2.42 -11.90 17.53
N LEU A 20 -1.91 -13.12 17.61
CA LEU A 20 -0.52 -13.41 17.94
C LEU A 20 0.41 -12.77 16.90
N LYS A 21 0.11 -12.92 15.62
CA LYS A 21 0.90 -12.31 14.53
C LYS A 21 0.96 -10.78 14.68
N LEU A 22 -0.18 -10.13 14.96
CA LEU A 22 -0.24 -8.68 15.18
C LEU A 22 0.60 -8.22 16.37
N ILE A 23 0.63 -9.04 17.44
CA ILE A 23 1.47 -8.78 18.61
C ILE A 23 2.96 -8.93 18.26
N ASP A 24 3.32 -9.97 17.55
CA ASP A 24 4.71 -10.23 17.12
C ASP A 24 5.23 -9.11 16.21
N ASP A 25 4.44 -8.67 15.23
CA ASP A 25 4.77 -7.56 14.35
C ASP A 25 4.97 -6.26 15.14
N LYS A 26 4.14 -6.03 16.17
CA LYS A 26 4.26 -4.87 17.05
C LYS A 26 5.52 -4.93 17.95
N ILE A 27 5.86 -6.11 18.44
CA ILE A 27 7.08 -6.33 19.24
C ILE A 27 8.31 -6.03 18.39
N GLU A 28 8.37 -6.55 17.17
CA GLU A 28 9.48 -6.33 16.25
C GLU A 28 9.66 -4.84 15.92
N GLN A 29 8.57 -4.14 15.60
CA GLN A 29 8.56 -2.72 15.34
C GLN A 29 9.07 -1.90 16.54
N MET A 30 8.61 -2.23 17.76
CA MET A 30 9.07 -1.58 18.96
C MET A 30 10.55 -1.88 19.28
N GLN A 31 11.06 -3.05 18.85
CA GLN A 31 12.48 -3.37 18.96
C GLN A 31 13.33 -2.51 18.02
N LEU A 32 12.89 -2.27 16.80
CA LEU A 32 13.57 -1.37 15.84
C LEU A 32 13.64 0.07 16.37
N VAL A 33 12.53 0.59 16.89
CA VAL A 33 12.49 1.92 17.52
C VAL A 33 13.41 2.00 18.72
N LYS A 34 13.41 0.97 19.59
CA LYS A 34 14.32 0.89 20.74
C LYS A 34 15.78 0.90 20.30
N GLN A 35 16.13 0.13 19.29
CA GLN A 35 17.49 0.07 18.77
C GLN A 35 17.92 1.44 18.22
N ALA A 36 17.09 2.10 17.44
CA ALA A 36 17.37 3.43 16.90
C ALA A 36 17.57 4.49 18.00
N ILE A 37 16.75 4.45 19.06
CA ILE A 37 16.92 5.32 20.24
C ILE A 37 18.24 5.03 20.95
N GLN A 38 18.60 3.75 21.14
CA GLN A 38 19.85 3.36 21.79
C GLN A 38 21.08 3.79 20.98
N ASP A 39 21.03 3.69 19.65
CA ASP A 39 22.12 4.07 18.77
C ASP A 39 22.31 5.59 18.78
N THR A 40 21.22 6.36 18.72
CA THR A 40 21.25 7.81 18.85
C THR A 40 21.77 8.26 20.23
N SER A 41 21.34 7.61 21.30
CA SER A 41 21.80 7.89 22.66
C SER A 41 23.31 7.63 22.83
N ARG A 42 23.82 6.53 22.25
CA ARG A 42 25.25 6.21 22.26
C ARG A 42 26.07 7.23 21.46
N GLU A 43 25.55 7.71 20.34
CA GLU A 43 26.22 8.69 19.48
C GLU A 43 26.29 10.06 20.17
N ILE A 44 25.21 10.50 20.81
CA ILE A 44 25.19 11.72 21.63
C ILE A 44 26.19 11.62 22.78
N SER A 45 26.21 10.49 23.47
CA SER A 45 27.13 10.28 24.62
C SER A 45 28.61 10.26 24.19
N LYS A 46 28.90 9.79 22.97
CA LYS A 46 30.26 9.64 22.45
C LYS A 46 30.81 10.92 21.83
N ASN A 47 29.99 11.68 21.14
CA ASN A 47 30.41 12.80 20.31
C ASN A 47 29.99 14.18 20.88
N HIS A 48 29.20 14.22 21.95
CA HIS A 48 28.57 15.43 22.51
C HIS A 48 27.89 16.33 21.47
N THR A 49 27.48 15.76 20.34
CA THR A 49 26.78 16.42 19.24
C THR A 49 25.49 15.70 18.93
N VAL A 50 24.44 16.45 18.69
CA VAL A 50 23.15 15.89 18.26
C VAL A 50 23.13 15.86 16.73
N ASN A 51 23.05 14.68 16.14
CA ASN A 51 22.77 14.55 14.73
C ASN A 51 21.26 14.77 14.50
N TRP A 52 20.91 16.00 14.12
CA TRP A 52 19.52 16.40 13.89
C TRP A 52 18.83 15.58 12.81
N SER A 53 19.56 15.10 11.79
CA SER A 53 19.00 14.23 10.75
C SER A 53 18.58 12.87 11.30
N GLN A 54 19.36 12.27 12.21
CA GLN A 54 18.99 11.03 12.88
C GLN A 54 17.84 11.24 13.87
N MET A 55 17.80 12.38 14.55
CA MET A 55 16.72 12.72 15.48
C MET A 55 15.41 12.99 14.72
N LEU A 56 15.45 13.65 13.56
CA LEU A 56 14.31 13.78 12.65
C LEU A 56 13.88 12.43 12.08
N HIS A 57 14.83 11.54 11.76
CA HIS A 57 14.53 10.17 11.33
C HIS A 57 13.82 9.36 12.44
N LEU A 58 14.24 9.51 13.70
CA LEU A 58 13.56 8.91 14.86
C LEU A 58 12.16 9.48 15.09
N ILE A 59 11.99 10.79 14.97
CA ILE A 59 10.69 11.46 15.05
C ILE A 59 9.80 10.99 13.90
N HIS A 60 10.38 10.79 12.73
CA HIS A 60 9.72 10.25 11.53
C HIS A 60 9.32 8.79 11.71
N LEU A 61 10.22 7.94 12.19
CA LEU A 61 9.91 6.55 12.52
C LEU A 61 8.78 6.44 13.56
N THR A 62 8.77 7.30 14.58
CA THR A 62 7.69 7.35 15.57
C THR A 62 6.40 7.98 15.00
N GLY A 63 6.49 8.91 14.07
CA GLY A 63 5.36 9.49 13.33
C GLY A 63 4.80 8.53 12.27
N MET A 64 5.65 7.87 11.50
CA MET A 64 5.28 6.77 10.60
C MET A 64 4.70 5.59 11.38
N GLU A 65 5.21 5.29 12.58
CA GLU A 65 4.64 4.29 13.48
C GLU A 65 3.19 4.62 13.84
N LYS A 66 2.87 5.89 14.05
CA LYS A 66 1.51 6.33 14.32
C LYS A 66 0.60 6.17 13.08
N SER A 67 1.10 6.45 11.89
CA SER A 67 0.40 6.27 10.61
C SER A 67 0.32 4.80 10.21
N LEU A 68 1.42 4.06 10.27
CA LEU A 68 1.47 2.62 10.01
C LEU A 68 0.68 1.83 11.06
N LYS A 69 0.75 2.22 12.35
CA LYS A 69 -0.05 1.62 13.41
C LYS A 69 -1.54 1.74 13.14
N THR A 70 -1.98 2.85 12.55
CA THR A 70 -3.36 3.05 12.14
C THR A 70 -3.71 2.22 10.90
N GLN A 71 -2.77 2.03 9.98
CA GLN A 71 -2.95 1.23 8.75
C GLN A 71 -2.92 -0.29 9.00
N TYR A 72 -2.09 -0.76 9.92
CA TYR A 72 -1.88 -2.19 10.20
C TYR A 72 -2.62 -2.69 11.46
N GLN A 73 -3.37 -1.83 12.15
CA GLN A 73 -4.08 -2.21 13.38
C GLN A 73 -5.15 -3.28 13.18
N ASN A 74 -5.53 -3.62 11.92
CA ASN A 74 -6.45 -4.71 11.66
C ASN A 74 -6.26 -5.31 10.26
N ALA A 75 -5.83 -6.55 10.16
CA ALA A 75 -6.00 -7.35 8.94
C ALA A 75 -7.48 -7.40 8.49
N SER A 76 -8.45 -7.23 9.43
CA SER A 76 -9.87 -7.08 9.12
C SER A 76 -10.18 -5.80 8.31
N ASN A 77 -9.47 -4.70 8.54
CA ASN A 77 -9.68 -3.44 7.81
C ASN A 77 -9.19 -3.55 6.36
N ILE A 78 -8.06 -4.20 6.13
CA ILE A 78 -7.56 -4.49 4.78
C ILE A 78 -8.53 -5.43 4.07
N SER A 79 -9.00 -6.47 4.75
CA SER A 79 -9.97 -7.43 4.19
C SER A 79 -11.30 -6.78 3.81
N ALA A 80 -11.80 -5.82 4.61
CA ALA A 80 -13.03 -5.08 4.29
C ALA A 80 -12.86 -4.21 3.04
N ARG A 81 -11.69 -3.56 2.89
CA ARG A 81 -11.37 -2.77 1.70
C ARG A 81 -11.26 -3.62 0.44
N ILE A 82 -10.50 -4.71 0.52
CA ILE A 82 -10.34 -5.66 -0.59
C ILE A 82 -11.71 -6.20 -0.99
N ARG A 83 -12.52 -6.63 -0.03
CA ARG A 83 -13.86 -7.19 -0.28
C ARG A 83 -14.76 -6.24 -1.06
N LEU A 84 -14.82 -4.96 -0.70
CA LEU A 84 -15.64 -3.99 -1.42
C LEU A 84 -15.22 -3.89 -2.90
N HIS A 85 -13.92 -3.86 -3.16
CA HIS A 85 -13.40 -3.82 -4.53
C HIS A 85 -13.67 -5.12 -5.28
N GLU A 86 -13.42 -6.27 -4.69
CA GLU A 86 -13.65 -7.58 -5.31
C GLU A 86 -15.12 -7.82 -5.66
N MET A 87 -16.04 -7.42 -4.76
CA MET A 87 -17.47 -7.65 -4.95
C MET A 87 -18.13 -6.74 -5.98
N TYR A 88 -17.65 -5.51 -6.12
CA TYR A 88 -18.39 -4.46 -6.84
C TYR A 88 -17.61 -3.77 -7.96
N SER A 89 -16.34 -4.13 -8.19
CA SER A 89 -15.57 -3.63 -9.34
C SER A 89 -16.24 -4.01 -10.65
N GLN A 90 -16.36 -3.03 -11.54
CA GLN A 90 -16.90 -3.22 -12.89
C GLN A 90 -15.83 -3.73 -13.86
N ASN A 91 -14.55 -3.59 -13.52
CA ASN A 91 -13.45 -4.09 -14.31
C ASN A 91 -13.11 -5.54 -13.96
N GLN A 92 -13.42 -6.45 -14.86
CA GLN A 92 -13.20 -7.90 -14.66
C GLN A 92 -11.71 -8.31 -14.76
N THR A 93 -10.85 -7.46 -15.31
CA THR A 93 -9.41 -7.78 -15.42
C THR A 93 -8.73 -7.79 -14.05
N GLY A 94 -9.19 -6.92 -13.15
CA GLY A 94 -8.56 -6.71 -11.85
C GLY A 94 -7.30 -5.84 -11.90
N TRP A 95 -7.00 -5.22 -10.76
CA TRP A 95 -5.89 -4.24 -10.64
C TRP A 95 -4.53 -4.87 -10.89
N PHE A 96 -4.20 -5.97 -10.20
CA PHE A 96 -2.87 -6.57 -10.30
C PHE A 96 -2.60 -7.22 -11.66
N PRO A 97 -3.53 -7.93 -12.31
CA PRO A 97 -3.35 -8.36 -13.69
C PRO A 97 -3.19 -7.20 -14.67
N TRP A 98 -3.86 -6.05 -14.44
CA TRP A 98 -3.71 -4.86 -15.27
C TRP A 98 -2.33 -4.21 -15.08
N ILE A 99 -1.83 -4.06 -13.83
CA ILE A 99 -0.46 -3.60 -13.57
C ILE A 99 0.55 -4.53 -14.26
N TYR A 100 0.42 -5.85 -14.08
CA TYR A 100 1.30 -6.83 -14.69
C TYR A 100 1.32 -6.70 -16.22
N HIS A 101 0.16 -6.55 -16.85
CA HIS A 101 0.06 -6.33 -18.30
C HIS A 101 0.86 -5.11 -18.76
N ASN A 102 0.84 -4.02 -17.99
CA ASN A 102 1.58 -2.80 -18.29
C ASN A 102 3.08 -2.93 -18.00
N CYS A 103 3.49 -3.84 -17.13
CA CYS A 103 4.90 -4.13 -16.88
C CYS A 103 5.64 -4.65 -18.11
N LYS A 104 4.95 -5.29 -19.09
CA LYS A 104 5.55 -5.84 -20.30
C LYS A 104 6.81 -6.64 -19.99
N ILE A 105 6.73 -7.53 -19.01
CA ILE A 105 7.85 -8.36 -18.57
C ILE A 105 8.21 -9.35 -19.67
N THR A 106 9.49 -9.42 -19.99
CA THR A 106 10.05 -10.35 -20.99
C THR A 106 11.17 -11.17 -20.35
N ASP A 107 11.54 -12.24 -21.02
CA ASP A 107 12.60 -13.14 -20.59
C ASP A 107 13.93 -12.38 -20.42
N GLY A 108 14.70 -12.74 -19.41
CA GLY A 108 15.98 -12.13 -19.07
C GLY A 108 15.91 -10.84 -18.24
N MET A 109 14.73 -10.29 -17.97
CA MET A 109 14.61 -9.04 -17.22
C MET A 109 15.01 -9.17 -15.75
N ARG A 110 15.74 -8.15 -15.26
CA ARG A 110 16.02 -7.89 -13.84
C ARG A 110 15.02 -6.86 -13.33
N ILE A 111 14.26 -7.22 -12.33
CA ILE A 111 13.12 -6.46 -11.86
C ILE A 111 13.28 -6.15 -10.38
N LEU A 112 12.95 -4.93 -9.98
CA LEU A 112 12.80 -4.56 -8.58
C LEU A 112 11.37 -4.06 -8.35
N GLU A 113 10.70 -4.58 -7.32
CA GLU A 113 9.52 -3.94 -6.76
C GLU A 113 9.86 -3.31 -5.42
N ILE A 114 9.62 -2.01 -5.27
CA ILE A 114 9.72 -1.28 -4.01
C ILE A 114 8.33 -1.18 -3.38
N GLY A 115 8.21 -1.57 -2.09
CA GLY A 115 6.93 -1.63 -1.40
C GLY A 115 6.03 -2.74 -1.94
N CYS A 116 6.54 -3.99 -2.01
CA CYS A 116 5.81 -5.12 -2.58
C CYS A 116 4.61 -5.59 -1.74
N GLY A 117 4.47 -5.11 -0.51
CA GLY A 117 3.40 -5.50 0.39
C GLY A 117 3.36 -7.02 0.58
N ASP A 118 2.20 -7.60 0.41
CA ASP A 118 1.96 -9.04 0.57
C ASP A 118 2.26 -9.88 -0.69
N GLY A 119 2.77 -9.25 -1.76
CA GLY A 119 3.16 -9.90 -3.01
C GLY A 119 2.01 -10.30 -3.93
N THR A 120 0.83 -9.74 -3.74
CA THR A 120 -0.36 -10.07 -4.54
C THR A 120 -0.13 -9.87 -6.04
N LEU A 121 0.60 -8.83 -6.45
CA LEU A 121 0.97 -8.59 -7.86
C LEU A 121 1.59 -9.83 -8.51
N TRP A 122 2.51 -10.46 -7.84
CA TRP A 122 3.24 -11.62 -8.36
C TRP A 122 2.44 -12.90 -8.24
N ASN A 123 1.80 -13.11 -7.10
CA ASN A 123 1.01 -14.31 -6.84
C ASN A 123 -0.13 -14.48 -7.87
N GLU A 124 -0.87 -13.42 -8.18
CA GLU A 124 -1.97 -13.48 -9.16
C GLU A 124 -1.50 -13.68 -10.61
N ASN A 125 -0.24 -13.34 -10.90
CA ASN A 125 0.31 -13.43 -12.24
C ASN A 125 1.38 -14.51 -12.40
N MET A 126 1.59 -15.36 -11.39
CA MET A 126 2.65 -16.37 -11.33
C MET A 126 2.71 -17.25 -12.58
N ALA A 127 1.56 -17.71 -13.08
CA ALA A 127 1.46 -18.56 -14.25
C ALA A 127 1.82 -17.87 -15.58
N LYS A 128 1.86 -16.53 -15.60
CA LYS A 128 2.16 -15.72 -16.79
C LYS A 128 3.61 -15.27 -16.83
N LEU A 129 4.37 -15.49 -15.76
CA LEU A 129 5.75 -15.01 -15.66
C LEU A 129 6.69 -15.80 -16.58
N PRO A 130 7.58 -15.12 -17.31
CA PRO A 130 8.65 -15.79 -18.03
C PRO A 130 9.55 -16.62 -17.11
N GLN A 131 10.23 -17.63 -17.68
CA GLN A 131 11.05 -18.56 -16.90
C GLN A 131 12.36 -17.92 -16.41
N ASN A 132 12.97 -17.07 -17.22
CA ASN A 132 14.31 -16.51 -16.98
C ASN A 132 14.22 -15.03 -16.55
N ILE A 133 13.49 -14.73 -15.48
CA ILE A 133 13.52 -13.40 -14.86
C ILE A 133 14.23 -13.48 -13.51
N SER A 134 14.71 -12.33 -13.05
CA SER A 134 15.19 -12.14 -11.67
C SER A 134 14.43 -10.96 -11.06
N ALA A 135 13.60 -11.22 -10.07
CA ALA A 135 12.80 -10.21 -9.40
C ALA A 135 13.20 -10.09 -7.92
N VAL A 136 13.57 -8.88 -7.51
CA VAL A 136 13.78 -8.53 -6.11
C VAL A 136 12.49 -7.88 -5.61
N LEU A 137 11.88 -8.46 -4.58
CA LEU A 137 10.72 -7.90 -3.91
C LEU A 137 11.17 -7.23 -2.62
N SER A 138 10.93 -5.94 -2.49
CA SER A 138 11.36 -5.19 -1.31
C SER A 138 10.20 -4.49 -0.62
N ASP A 139 10.31 -4.40 0.69
CA ASP A 139 9.42 -3.61 1.53
C ASP A 139 10.24 -3.07 2.71
N ILE A 140 9.79 -1.99 3.32
CA ILE A 140 10.39 -1.49 4.55
C ILE A 140 10.03 -2.40 5.75
N SER A 141 8.94 -3.13 5.64
CA SER A 141 8.41 -4.04 6.66
C SER A 141 8.90 -5.46 6.45
N GLU A 142 9.71 -5.96 7.38
CA GLU A 142 10.08 -7.38 7.44
C GLU A 142 8.86 -8.31 7.60
N GLY A 143 7.79 -7.81 8.24
CA GLY A 143 6.53 -8.55 8.36
C GLY A 143 5.91 -8.83 7.00
N MET A 144 5.83 -7.82 6.12
CA MET A 144 5.37 -7.97 4.74
C MET A 144 6.23 -8.95 3.95
N LEU A 145 7.55 -8.86 4.11
CA LEU A 145 8.47 -9.79 3.44
C LEU A 145 8.33 -11.24 3.93
N ARG A 146 8.00 -11.47 5.19
CA ARG A 146 7.66 -12.82 5.66
C ARG A 146 6.40 -13.36 5.00
N ASP A 147 5.39 -12.52 4.83
CA ASP A 147 4.13 -12.93 4.23
C ASP A 147 4.28 -13.21 2.73
N VAL A 148 4.99 -12.37 1.99
CA VAL A 148 5.26 -12.60 0.57
C VAL A 148 6.12 -13.85 0.34
N ARG A 149 7.12 -14.12 1.20
CA ARG A 149 7.90 -15.37 1.13
C ARG A 149 7.04 -16.61 1.31
N ARG A 150 6.07 -16.57 2.22
CA ARG A 150 5.12 -17.69 2.41
C ARG A 150 4.20 -17.86 1.20
N ARG A 151 3.76 -16.77 0.61
CA ARG A 151 2.82 -16.78 -0.52
C ARG A 151 3.48 -17.23 -1.82
N ILE A 152 4.67 -16.74 -2.13
CA ILE A 152 5.41 -17.06 -3.36
C ILE A 152 6.15 -18.40 -3.24
N GLY A 153 6.54 -18.79 -2.01
CA GLY A 153 7.26 -20.03 -1.76
C GLY A 153 8.72 -19.98 -2.20
N SER A 154 9.22 -21.10 -2.70
CA SER A 154 10.62 -21.30 -3.07
C SER A 154 10.91 -21.08 -4.56
N ASP A 155 10.14 -20.23 -5.23
CA ASP A 155 10.38 -19.91 -6.65
C ASP A 155 11.71 -19.15 -6.80
N SER A 156 12.65 -19.75 -7.51
CA SER A 156 14.02 -19.23 -7.68
C SER A 156 14.12 -17.92 -8.45
N ARG A 157 13.05 -17.51 -9.12
CA ARG A 157 12.98 -16.20 -9.82
C ARG A 157 12.93 -15.03 -8.85
N PHE A 158 12.59 -15.26 -7.58
CA PHE A 158 12.37 -14.21 -6.59
C PHE A 158 13.41 -14.20 -5.49
N SER A 159 13.81 -13.00 -5.11
CA SER A 159 14.56 -12.72 -3.88
C SER A 159 13.86 -11.61 -3.09
N PHE A 160 14.14 -11.52 -1.79
CA PHE A 160 13.40 -10.63 -0.88
C PHE A 160 14.40 -9.85 -0.03
N GLN A 161 14.24 -8.52 0.02
CA GLN A 161 15.17 -7.67 0.76
C GLN A 161 14.44 -6.50 1.43
N ALA A 162 14.66 -6.31 2.73
CA ALA A 162 14.15 -5.14 3.45
C ALA A 162 15.07 -3.95 3.27
N PHE A 163 14.52 -2.83 2.83
CA PHE A 163 15.20 -1.54 2.82
C PHE A 163 14.23 -0.38 2.63
N ASP A 164 14.71 0.81 2.95
CA ASP A 164 14.04 2.06 2.67
C ASP A 164 14.31 2.49 1.22
N CYS A 165 13.26 2.77 0.44
CA CYS A 165 13.37 3.19 -0.96
C CYS A 165 14.10 4.54 -1.16
N HIS A 166 14.29 5.32 -0.11
CA HIS A 166 15.15 6.52 -0.14
C HIS A 166 16.65 6.18 -0.20
N ARG A 167 17.01 4.92 0.00
CA ARG A 167 18.40 4.42 -0.09
C ARG A 167 18.42 2.98 -0.58
N ILE A 168 18.39 2.78 -1.88
CA ILE A 168 18.30 1.47 -2.51
C ILE A 168 19.70 0.81 -2.54
N PRO A 169 19.90 -0.37 -1.90
CA PRO A 169 21.20 -0.99 -1.70
C PRO A 169 21.68 -1.80 -2.92
N PHE A 170 21.49 -1.26 -4.11
CA PHE A 170 21.96 -1.86 -5.37
C PHE A 170 22.83 -0.88 -6.13
N ALA A 171 23.73 -1.42 -6.96
CA ALA A 171 24.59 -0.63 -7.84
C ALA A 171 23.76 0.08 -8.93
N SER A 172 24.36 1.09 -9.56
CA SER A 172 23.78 1.72 -10.76
C SER A 172 23.58 0.66 -11.85
N ASP A 173 22.59 0.87 -12.73
CA ASP A 173 22.31 0.04 -13.90
C ASP A 173 22.04 -1.45 -13.58
N SER A 174 21.45 -1.72 -12.41
CA SER A 174 21.18 -3.08 -11.94
C SER A 174 19.87 -3.66 -12.45
N PHE A 175 18.90 -2.83 -12.84
CA PHE A 175 17.54 -3.27 -13.16
C PHE A 175 17.05 -2.73 -14.51
N ASP A 176 16.26 -3.56 -15.19
CA ASP A 176 15.61 -3.22 -16.45
C ASP A 176 14.20 -2.64 -16.21
N LEU A 177 13.61 -3.00 -15.06
CA LEU A 177 12.29 -2.56 -14.63
C LEU A 177 12.26 -2.34 -13.11
N VAL A 178 11.75 -1.18 -12.68
CA VAL A 178 11.40 -0.91 -11.29
C VAL A 178 9.89 -0.67 -11.21
N ILE A 179 9.25 -1.24 -10.20
CA ILE A 179 7.81 -1.11 -9.93
C ILE A 179 7.62 -0.49 -8.55
N ALA A 180 6.68 0.47 -8.43
CA ALA A 180 6.24 1.07 -7.17
C ALA A 180 4.71 1.13 -7.15
N ASN A 181 4.07 0.06 -6.70
CA ASN A 181 2.61 -0.02 -6.71
C ASN A 181 2.00 0.58 -5.43
N HIS A 182 1.41 1.76 -5.55
CA HIS A 182 0.84 2.54 -4.43
C HIS A 182 1.85 2.86 -3.30
N VAL A 183 3.05 3.31 -3.66
CA VAL A 183 4.15 3.56 -2.71
C VAL A 183 4.48 5.05 -2.58
N LEU A 184 4.64 5.77 -3.70
CA LEU A 184 5.31 7.09 -3.69
C LEU A 184 4.61 8.14 -2.81
N PHE A 185 3.29 8.10 -2.70
CA PHE A 185 2.57 9.03 -1.83
C PHE A 185 2.80 8.81 -0.32
N TYR A 186 3.42 7.70 0.07
CA TYR A 186 3.87 7.46 1.44
C TYR A 186 5.30 7.93 1.70
N CYS A 187 6.05 8.27 0.64
CA CYS A 187 7.42 8.73 0.77
C CYS A 187 7.48 10.21 1.14
N ASP A 188 8.34 10.55 2.08
CA ASP A 188 8.50 11.94 2.51
C ASP A 188 9.31 12.76 1.50
N ASP A 189 10.28 12.12 0.84
CA ASP A 189 11.15 12.74 -0.17
C ASP A 189 11.06 11.93 -1.49
N ILE A 190 10.02 12.22 -2.27
CA ILE A 190 9.78 11.59 -3.57
C ILE A 190 10.94 11.86 -4.53
N ALA A 191 11.55 13.06 -4.46
CA ALA A 191 12.68 13.42 -5.30
C ALA A 191 13.86 12.47 -5.09
N LYS A 192 14.17 12.18 -3.83
CA LYS A 192 15.25 11.25 -3.48
C LYS A 192 14.95 9.82 -3.94
N VAL A 193 13.71 9.35 -3.79
CA VAL A 193 13.30 8.03 -4.31
C VAL A 193 13.46 7.99 -5.83
N CYS A 194 13.02 9.01 -6.56
CA CYS A 194 13.17 9.08 -8.00
C CYS A 194 14.64 9.11 -8.44
N CYS A 195 15.52 9.81 -7.72
CA CYS A 195 16.98 9.78 -7.94
C CYS A 195 17.54 8.37 -7.81
N GLU A 196 17.18 7.66 -6.73
CA GLU A 196 17.65 6.29 -6.50
C GLU A 196 17.12 5.33 -7.57
N VAL A 197 15.82 5.43 -7.91
CA VAL A 197 15.24 4.60 -8.98
C VAL A 197 15.93 4.85 -10.33
N SER A 198 16.15 6.11 -10.69
CA SER A 198 16.87 6.48 -11.93
C SER A 198 18.31 5.94 -11.91
N ARG A 199 19.00 6.00 -10.77
CA ARG A 199 20.37 5.50 -10.63
C ARG A 199 20.49 3.99 -10.86
N ILE A 200 19.54 3.23 -10.32
CA ILE A 200 19.58 1.76 -10.39
C ILE A 200 19.04 1.18 -11.69
N LEU A 201 18.26 1.95 -12.44
CA LEU A 201 17.75 1.55 -13.75
C LEU A 201 18.85 1.68 -14.81
N VAL A 202 18.92 0.72 -15.70
CA VAL A 202 19.76 0.84 -16.92
C VAL A 202 19.28 2.01 -17.78
N PRO A 203 20.14 2.57 -18.67
CA PRO A 203 19.71 3.52 -19.67
C PRO A 203 18.53 2.96 -20.50
N GLY A 204 17.44 3.73 -20.59
CA GLY A 204 16.19 3.28 -21.25
C GLY A 204 15.39 2.23 -20.47
N GLY A 205 15.82 1.83 -19.28
CA GLY A 205 15.06 1.00 -18.36
C GLY A 205 13.74 1.69 -17.94
N ARG A 206 12.79 0.93 -17.42
CA ARG A 206 11.44 1.44 -17.15
C ARG A 206 11.15 1.55 -15.67
N PHE A 207 10.48 2.65 -15.30
CA PHE A 207 9.88 2.83 -13.99
C PHE A 207 8.36 2.86 -14.13
N LEU A 208 7.67 2.00 -13.41
CA LEU A 208 6.22 1.97 -13.32
C LEU A 208 5.81 2.31 -11.88
N CYS A 209 5.03 3.36 -11.70
CA CYS A 209 4.50 3.71 -10.40
C CYS A 209 3.02 4.05 -10.46
N SER A 210 2.24 3.44 -9.56
CA SER A 210 0.81 3.64 -9.51
C SER A 210 0.39 4.59 -8.41
N THR A 211 -0.74 5.27 -8.64
CA THR A 211 -1.36 6.18 -7.69
C THR A 211 -2.85 6.34 -7.98
N TYR A 212 -3.50 7.20 -7.23
CA TYR A 212 -4.89 7.59 -7.43
C TYR A 212 -5.03 9.12 -7.48
N GLY A 213 -6.13 9.59 -8.04
CA GLY A 213 -6.44 11.01 -8.18
C GLY A 213 -7.39 11.53 -7.11
N ALA A 214 -7.63 12.83 -7.12
CA ALA A 214 -8.46 13.53 -6.14
C ALA A 214 -9.92 13.05 -6.11
N SER A 215 -10.45 12.58 -7.24
CA SER A 215 -11.84 12.08 -7.34
C SER A 215 -12.00 10.61 -6.93
N HIS A 216 -10.91 9.94 -6.51
CA HIS A 216 -10.97 8.54 -6.12
C HIS A 216 -11.88 8.33 -4.91
N MET A 217 -12.95 7.54 -5.13
CA MET A 217 -13.95 7.18 -4.11
C MET A 217 -14.61 8.39 -3.41
N GLN A 218 -14.68 9.53 -4.09
CA GLN A 218 -15.24 10.79 -3.54
C GLN A 218 -16.70 10.64 -3.09
N GLU A 219 -17.47 9.75 -3.73
CA GLU A 219 -18.87 9.52 -3.39
C GLU A 219 -19.06 8.93 -1.99
N ILE A 220 -18.08 8.16 -1.50
CA ILE A 220 -18.10 7.66 -0.11
C ILE A 220 -17.91 8.80 0.87
N THR A 221 -16.99 9.72 0.58
CA THR A 221 -16.81 10.93 1.41
C THR A 221 -18.08 11.78 1.42
N ALA A 222 -18.68 12.01 0.24
CA ALA A 222 -19.94 12.73 0.13
C ALA A 222 -21.10 12.05 0.89
N LEU A 223 -21.19 10.72 0.82
CA LEU A 223 -22.19 9.92 1.52
C LEU A 223 -22.12 10.10 3.04
N VAL A 224 -20.92 9.99 3.62
CA VAL A 224 -20.77 10.13 5.08
C VAL A 224 -20.97 11.57 5.53
N GLN A 225 -20.59 12.55 4.74
CA GLN A 225 -20.79 13.97 5.03
C GLN A 225 -22.26 14.41 4.88
N GLU A 226 -23.04 13.76 4.03
CA GLU A 226 -24.49 13.93 3.97
C GLU A 226 -25.17 13.43 5.25
N PHE A 227 -24.65 12.35 5.86
CA PHE A 227 -25.16 11.84 7.13
C PHE A 227 -24.73 12.72 8.31
N ASP A 228 -23.45 13.11 8.34
CA ASP A 228 -22.89 14.03 9.34
C ASP A 228 -21.68 14.77 8.76
N SER A 229 -21.81 16.08 8.55
CA SER A 229 -20.80 16.91 7.89
C SER A 229 -19.44 17.01 8.61
N ARG A 230 -19.37 16.56 9.86
CA ARG A 230 -18.13 16.54 10.66
C ARG A 230 -17.25 15.34 10.33
N ILE A 231 -17.78 14.34 9.62
CA ILE A 231 -17.05 13.10 9.33
C ILE A 231 -16.00 13.36 8.26
N GLN A 232 -14.78 12.93 8.58
CA GLN A 232 -13.64 12.87 7.68
C GLN A 232 -13.11 11.43 7.66
N LEU A 233 -13.06 10.80 6.49
CA LEU A 233 -12.62 9.40 6.32
C LEU A 233 -11.10 9.24 6.30
N SER A 234 -10.37 10.31 6.00
CA SER A 234 -8.90 10.36 6.03
C SER A 234 -8.44 11.72 6.53
N GLY A 235 -7.38 11.73 7.34
CA GLY A 235 -6.71 12.97 7.77
C GLY A 235 -5.74 13.51 6.72
N ASP A 236 -5.29 12.67 5.77
CA ASP A 236 -4.25 13.00 4.79
C ASP A 236 -4.79 12.89 3.36
N ALA A 237 -4.55 13.93 2.56
CA ALA A 237 -4.78 13.93 1.13
C ALA A 237 -3.53 13.38 0.40
N LEU A 238 -3.30 12.07 0.47
CA LEU A 238 -2.10 11.44 -0.07
C LEU A 238 -1.93 11.70 -1.58
N TYR A 239 -3.03 11.79 -2.34
CA TYR A 239 -2.99 12.18 -3.75
C TYR A 239 -2.39 13.56 -3.99
N ALA A 240 -2.43 14.46 -3.01
CA ALA A 240 -1.80 15.77 -3.13
C ALA A 240 -0.27 15.68 -3.04
N ARG A 241 0.27 14.65 -2.40
CA ARG A 241 1.72 14.38 -2.37
C ARG A 241 2.18 13.75 -3.68
N PHE A 242 1.49 12.72 -4.14
CA PHE A 242 1.73 12.04 -5.41
C PHE A 242 0.43 11.45 -5.93
N GLY A 243 -0.22 12.14 -6.83
CA GLY A 243 -1.51 11.80 -7.42
C GLY A 243 -1.45 11.77 -8.95
N LEU A 244 -2.58 11.44 -9.58
CA LEU A 244 -2.69 11.48 -11.05
C LEU A 244 -2.50 12.89 -11.59
N GLU A 245 -2.84 13.91 -10.81
CA GLU A 245 -2.83 15.31 -11.22
C GLU A 245 -1.42 15.91 -11.24
N ASN A 246 -0.51 15.48 -10.33
CA ASN A 246 0.81 16.07 -10.14
C ASN A 246 1.98 15.09 -10.39
N GLY A 247 1.69 13.79 -10.47
CA GLY A 247 2.73 12.76 -10.54
C GLY A 247 3.65 12.90 -11.76
N ALA A 248 3.10 13.24 -12.93
CA ALA A 248 3.92 13.43 -14.14
C ALA A 248 4.93 14.57 -13.97
N GLU A 249 4.52 15.69 -13.36
CA GLU A 249 5.40 16.83 -13.09
C GLU A 249 6.51 16.46 -12.12
N LEU A 250 6.19 15.72 -11.05
CA LEU A 250 7.15 15.25 -10.06
C LEU A 250 8.18 14.25 -10.63
N LEU A 251 7.80 13.48 -11.64
CA LEU A 251 8.66 12.49 -12.30
C LEU A 251 9.54 13.09 -13.39
N ALA A 252 9.12 14.17 -14.04
CA ALA A 252 9.77 14.77 -15.22
C ALA A 252 11.26 15.17 -15.01
N PRO A 253 11.72 15.61 -13.83
CA PRO A 253 13.14 15.89 -13.61
C PRO A 253 14.04 14.65 -13.77
N TYR A 254 13.53 13.45 -13.47
CA TYR A 254 14.31 12.21 -13.35
C TYR A 254 14.17 11.29 -14.56
N PHE A 255 13.00 11.29 -15.19
CA PHE A 255 12.65 10.35 -16.25
C PHE A 255 12.30 11.06 -17.57
N SER A 256 12.29 10.29 -18.63
CA SER A 256 11.80 10.68 -19.95
C SER A 256 10.57 9.86 -20.34
N GLU A 257 9.92 10.21 -21.44
CA GLU A 257 8.79 9.47 -22.02
C GLU A 257 7.71 9.09 -20.98
N ILE A 258 7.33 10.03 -20.13
CA ILE A 258 6.33 9.79 -19.09
C ILE A 258 4.95 9.68 -19.75
N SER A 259 4.31 8.53 -19.57
CA SER A 259 2.92 8.31 -20.02
C SER A 259 2.05 7.88 -18.85
N THR A 260 0.79 8.31 -18.88
CA THR A 260 -0.20 7.95 -17.87
C THR A 260 -1.18 6.95 -18.46
N GLN A 261 -1.40 5.84 -17.76
CA GLN A 261 -2.44 4.88 -18.07
C GLN A 261 -3.47 4.90 -16.96
N LEU A 262 -4.72 5.20 -17.30
CA LEU A 262 -5.82 5.17 -16.34
C LEU A 262 -6.38 3.76 -16.23
N TYR A 263 -6.69 3.34 -15.02
CA TYR A 263 -7.41 2.11 -14.76
C TYR A 263 -8.91 2.39 -14.83
N ASP A 264 -9.52 1.97 -15.92
CA ASP A 264 -10.95 2.17 -16.18
C ASP A 264 -11.76 1.23 -15.29
N ASP A 265 -12.25 1.74 -14.16
CA ASP A 265 -13.03 0.98 -13.20
C ASP A 265 -13.95 1.91 -12.39
N ALA A 266 -15.02 1.33 -11.88
CA ALA A 266 -15.93 1.92 -10.91
C ALA A 266 -16.47 0.82 -10.00
N LEU A 267 -17.00 1.16 -8.84
CA LEU A 267 -17.76 0.22 -8.03
C LEU A 267 -19.25 0.52 -8.20
N TYR A 268 -20.06 -0.54 -8.28
CA TYR A 268 -21.50 -0.44 -8.28
C TYR A 268 -22.08 -1.23 -7.12
N VAL A 269 -22.23 -0.56 -5.97
CA VAL A 269 -22.54 -1.21 -4.69
C VAL A 269 -24.05 -1.36 -4.53
N THR A 270 -24.51 -2.60 -4.36
CA THR A 270 -25.92 -2.97 -4.20
C THR A 270 -26.28 -3.43 -2.79
N ASP A 271 -25.29 -3.66 -1.93
CA ASP A 271 -25.48 -4.04 -0.53
C ASP A 271 -24.78 -3.03 0.40
N ALA A 272 -25.48 -2.58 1.41
CA ALA A 272 -24.99 -1.60 2.38
C ALA A 272 -23.87 -2.17 3.28
N ALA A 273 -23.91 -3.46 3.62
CA ALA A 273 -23.04 -4.01 4.63
C ALA A 273 -21.54 -3.91 4.25
N PRO A 274 -21.07 -4.31 3.05
CA PRO A 274 -19.67 -4.15 2.66
C PRO A 274 -19.23 -2.69 2.57
N LEU A 275 -20.13 -1.77 2.18
CA LEU A 275 -19.84 -0.33 2.14
C LEU A 275 -19.69 0.25 3.54
N ILE A 276 -20.52 -0.16 4.49
CA ILE A 276 -20.41 0.24 5.89
C ILE A 276 -19.12 -0.30 6.50
N GLU A 277 -18.79 -1.57 6.26
CA GLU A 277 -17.53 -2.16 6.72
C GLU A 277 -16.32 -1.37 6.18
N TYR A 278 -16.34 -1.02 4.90
CA TYR A 278 -15.31 -0.17 4.30
C TYR A 278 -15.20 1.18 5.02
N ILE A 279 -16.33 1.90 5.22
CA ILE A 279 -16.37 3.20 5.88
C ILE A 279 -15.80 3.10 7.31
N LEU A 280 -16.23 2.11 8.09
CA LEU A 280 -15.74 1.90 9.45
C LEU A 280 -14.25 1.51 9.50
N SER A 281 -13.72 0.93 8.42
CA SER A 281 -12.29 0.61 8.29
C SER A 281 -11.39 1.80 7.94
N CYS A 282 -11.96 2.96 7.63
CA CYS A 282 -11.20 4.17 7.32
C CYS A 282 -10.48 4.74 8.55
N HIS A 283 -9.48 5.60 8.31
CA HIS A 283 -8.56 6.09 9.34
C HIS A 283 -8.87 7.52 9.82
N GLY A 284 -10.08 7.98 9.55
CA GLY A 284 -10.54 9.28 9.96
C GLY A 284 -11.21 9.28 11.35
N ASN A 285 -12.15 10.21 11.52
CA ASN A 285 -12.91 10.37 12.75
C ASN A 285 -14.30 9.71 12.71
N GLN A 286 -14.61 8.96 11.64
CA GLN A 286 -15.95 8.40 11.38
C GLN A 286 -16.51 7.58 12.55
N ASN A 287 -15.66 6.80 13.23
CA ASN A 287 -16.09 5.92 14.31
C ASN A 287 -16.66 6.71 15.50
N GLN A 288 -16.17 7.94 15.76
CA GLN A 288 -16.71 8.81 16.80
C GLN A 288 -18.18 9.18 16.59
N TYR A 289 -18.59 9.35 15.31
CA TYR A 289 -19.92 9.85 14.95
C TYR A 289 -20.88 8.74 14.52
N LEU A 290 -20.33 7.58 14.08
CA LEU A 290 -21.15 6.51 13.50
C LEU A 290 -21.49 5.42 14.50
N LEU A 291 -20.61 5.07 15.46
CA LEU A 291 -20.84 3.91 16.32
C LEU A 291 -22.08 4.06 17.20
N GLU A 292 -22.28 5.22 17.83
CA GLU A 292 -23.47 5.49 18.66
C GLU A 292 -24.77 5.59 17.84
N ARG A 293 -24.65 5.94 16.55
CA ARG A 293 -25.77 6.12 15.62
C ARG A 293 -25.78 5.03 14.53
N TYR A 294 -25.18 3.88 14.81
CA TYR A 294 -24.95 2.83 13.81
C TYR A 294 -26.25 2.37 13.10
N GLN A 295 -27.33 2.20 13.82
CA GLN A 295 -28.61 1.77 13.24
C GLN A 295 -29.23 2.82 12.30
N ASP A 296 -29.06 4.12 12.61
CA ASP A 296 -29.52 5.19 11.75
C ASP A 296 -28.66 5.30 10.51
N PHE A 297 -27.33 5.19 10.67
CA PHE A 297 -26.40 5.20 9.57
C PHE A 297 -26.63 4.00 8.65
N ARG A 298 -26.82 2.80 9.19
CA ARG A 298 -27.13 1.60 8.42
C ARG A 298 -28.38 1.81 7.56
N ARG A 299 -29.49 2.26 8.13
CA ARG A 299 -30.73 2.53 7.38
C ARG A 299 -30.53 3.60 6.30
N PHE A 300 -29.71 4.61 6.59
CA PHE A 300 -29.37 5.63 5.61
C PHE A 300 -28.60 5.04 4.42
N VAL A 301 -27.57 4.24 4.65
CA VAL A 301 -26.77 3.59 3.59
C VAL A 301 -27.61 2.57 2.81
N GLU A 302 -28.44 1.75 3.49
CA GLU A 302 -29.36 0.81 2.85
C GLU A 302 -30.26 1.53 1.84
N LYS A 303 -30.80 2.69 2.19
CA LYS A 303 -31.62 3.51 1.29
C LYS A 303 -30.83 3.99 0.06
N LYS A 304 -29.55 4.34 0.24
CA LYS A 304 -28.68 4.82 -0.85
C LYS A 304 -28.27 3.70 -1.81
N THR A 305 -28.10 2.48 -1.30
CA THR A 305 -27.67 1.33 -2.10
C THR A 305 -28.81 0.57 -2.78
N LEU A 306 -30.08 0.84 -2.43
CA LEU A 306 -31.27 0.15 -2.99
C LEU A 306 -31.33 0.09 -4.53
N LYS A 307 -30.87 1.14 -5.20
CA LYS A 307 -30.84 1.24 -6.68
C LYS A 307 -29.45 1.12 -7.26
N GLY A 308 -28.49 0.69 -6.44
CA GLY A 308 -27.07 0.71 -6.73
C GLY A 308 -26.45 2.07 -6.41
N PHE A 309 -25.31 2.04 -5.75
CA PHE A 309 -24.51 3.22 -5.40
C PHE A 309 -23.22 3.19 -6.21
N HIS A 310 -23.10 4.14 -7.13
CA HIS A 310 -21.92 4.27 -7.98
C HIS A 310 -20.79 4.95 -7.20
N ILE A 311 -19.57 4.41 -7.33
CA ILE A 311 -18.36 4.96 -6.72
C ILE A 311 -17.27 5.04 -7.78
N THR A 312 -16.75 6.24 -7.99
CA THR A 312 -15.67 6.50 -8.95
C THR A 312 -14.34 5.90 -8.47
N LYS A 313 -13.67 5.16 -9.34
CA LYS A 313 -12.28 4.74 -9.13
C LYS A 313 -11.38 5.56 -10.04
N SER A 314 -10.77 6.60 -9.48
CA SER A 314 -9.74 7.38 -10.18
C SER A 314 -8.37 6.87 -9.76
N ALA A 315 -7.86 5.86 -10.48
CA ALA A 315 -6.56 5.27 -10.23
C ALA A 315 -5.82 5.07 -11.55
N GLY A 316 -4.50 4.98 -11.50
CA GLY A 316 -3.71 4.83 -12.70
C GLY A 316 -2.24 4.57 -12.44
N LEU A 317 -1.49 4.51 -13.50
CA LEU A 317 -0.11 4.13 -13.57
C LEU A 317 0.66 5.14 -14.42
N PHE A 318 1.78 5.63 -13.90
CA PHE A 318 2.79 6.31 -14.70
C PHE A 318 3.81 5.28 -15.19
N ILE A 319 4.11 5.34 -16.47
CA ILE A 319 5.16 4.54 -17.13
C ILE A 319 6.21 5.52 -17.63
N CYS A 320 7.41 5.39 -17.10
CA CYS A 320 8.53 6.29 -17.38
C CYS A 320 9.70 5.50 -17.95
N ARG A 321 10.55 6.16 -18.75
CA ARG A 321 11.86 5.63 -19.16
C ARG A 321 12.98 6.35 -18.43
N ASN A 322 14.01 5.60 -18.02
CA ASN A 322 15.24 6.19 -17.54
C ASN A 322 15.91 6.99 -18.66
N LYS A 323 16.50 8.10 -18.31
CA LYS A 323 17.25 8.92 -19.26
C LYS A 323 18.46 8.12 -19.79
N ILE A 324 18.81 8.35 -21.05
CA ILE A 324 19.95 7.72 -21.72
C ILE A 324 21.23 8.43 -21.32
#